data_8c658e9bacc886cfaf6273e188576b1e
#
_entry.id   8c658e9bacc886cfaf6273e188576b1e
#
_cell.length_a   1.000
_cell.length_b   1.000
_cell.length_c   1.000
_cell.angle_alpha   90.00
_cell.angle_beta   90.00
_cell.angle_gamma   90.00
#
_symmetry.space_group_name_H-M   'P 1'
#
loop_
_entity.id
_entity.type
_entity.pdbx_description
1 polymer ?
#
loop_
_entity_poly.entity_id
_entity_poly.type
_entity_poly.pdbx_seq_one_letter_code
_entity_poly.pdbx_strand_id
1 'polypeptide(L)'
;MINSSAGINRRAVLFAAALGIHAAIVAGPTLAADAANGKRVAVRWCAACHVVTPDQRHAYADAPPFKTIADRSNFSESGLVTFLLNPHAKMPNMSLTRIEANDIAAYIRTLR
;
A
#
# COMPACT_ATOMS: atom_id res chain seq x y z
N MET A 1 -0.92 -82.53 -20.13
CA MET A 1 -0.91 -82.59 -18.66
C MET A 1 0.15 -81.63 -18.15
N ILE A 2 -0.13 -80.46 -17.80
CA ILE A 2 0.59 -79.61 -16.80
C ILE A 2 -0.27 -78.40 -16.55
N ASN A 3 -0.79 -78.41 -15.38
CA ASN A 3 -1.62 -77.38 -14.88
C ASN A 3 -0.74 -76.35 -14.22
N SER A 4 -0.69 -75.13 -14.71
CA SER A 4 0.06 -74.04 -14.07
C SER A 4 -0.91 -72.93 -13.64
N SER A 5 -1.33 -73.08 -12.41
CA SER A 5 -2.10 -72.04 -11.72
C SER A 5 -1.22 -70.83 -11.42
N ALA A 6 -1.34 -69.79 -12.22
CA ALA A 6 -0.71 -68.53 -11.91
C ALA A 6 -1.55 -67.78 -10.87
N GLY A 7 -1.06 -67.75 -9.65
CA GLY A 7 -1.65 -66.98 -8.55
C GLY A 7 -1.52 -65.47 -8.79
N ILE A 8 -2.64 -64.83 -8.95
CA ILE A 8 -2.71 -63.39 -9.03
C ILE A 8 -2.56 -62.81 -7.62
N ASN A 9 -1.37 -62.32 -7.32
CA ASN A 9 -1.10 -61.58 -6.10
C ASN A 9 -1.85 -60.25 -6.13
N ARG A 10 -2.99 -60.21 -5.51
CA ARG A 10 -3.76 -58.99 -5.20
C ARG A 10 -3.02 -58.21 -4.09
N ARG A 11 -1.91 -57.61 -4.40
CA ARG A 11 -1.38 -56.54 -3.55
C ARG A 11 -2.15 -55.31 -3.88
N ALA A 12 -3.10 -55.01 -2.99
CA ALA A 12 -3.84 -53.76 -2.99
C ALA A 12 -2.85 -52.59 -2.95
N VAL A 13 -2.75 -51.89 -4.05
CA VAL A 13 -2.10 -50.59 -4.11
C VAL A 13 -3.04 -49.58 -3.48
N LEU A 14 -2.81 -49.28 -2.21
CA LEU A 14 -3.46 -48.19 -1.52
C LEU A 14 -2.84 -46.90 -2.07
N PHE A 15 -3.46 -46.31 -3.08
CA PHE A 15 -3.22 -44.92 -3.45
C PHE A 15 -3.79 -44.02 -2.34
N ALA A 16 -2.93 -43.59 -1.46
CA ALA A 16 -3.23 -42.49 -0.56
C ALA A 16 -3.39 -41.23 -1.41
N ALA A 17 -4.62 -40.88 -1.73
CA ALA A 17 -4.95 -39.57 -2.29
C ALA A 17 -4.70 -38.53 -1.22
N ALA A 18 -3.50 -37.92 -1.22
CA ALA A 18 -3.22 -36.74 -0.44
C ALA A 18 -4.06 -35.60 -1.01
N LEU A 19 -5.21 -35.33 -0.40
CA LEU A 19 -5.96 -34.11 -0.65
C LEU A 19 -5.12 -32.94 -0.13
N GLY A 20 -4.36 -32.34 -1.03
CA GLY A 20 -3.72 -31.05 -0.79
C GLY A 20 -4.81 -30.00 -0.65
N ILE A 21 -5.10 -29.62 0.58
CA ILE A 21 -5.94 -28.44 0.86
C ILE A 21 -5.10 -27.23 0.44
N HIS A 22 -5.28 -26.77 -0.80
CA HIS A 22 -4.77 -25.48 -1.23
C HIS A 22 -5.64 -24.44 -0.54
N ALA A 23 -5.13 -23.89 0.57
CA ALA A 23 -5.69 -22.69 1.16
C ALA A 23 -5.52 -21.56 0.13
N ALA A 24 -6.57 -21.29 -0.64
CA ALA A 24 -6.65 -20.12 -1.48
C ALA A 24 -6.59 -18.91 -0.53
N ILE A 25 -5.43 -18.26 -0.46
CA ILE A 25 -5.27 -16.97 0.20
C ILE A 25 -6.10 -16.01 -0.65
N VAL A 26 -7.31 -15.72 -0.20
CA VAL A 26 -8.15 -14.67 -0.78
C VAL A 26 -7.48 -13.36 -0.40
N ALA A 27 -6.60 -12.87 -1.27
CA ALA A 27 -6.11 -11.51 -1.18
C ALA A 27 -7.33 -10.59 -1.38
N GLY A 28 -7.83 -10.02 -0.30
CA GLY A 28 -8.88 -9.01 -0.36
C GLY A 28 -8.42 -7.83 -1.23
N PRO A 29 -9.34 -7.05 -1.82
CA PRO A 29 -8.98 -5.89 -2.61
C PRO A 29 -8.16 -4.92 -1.75
N THR A 30 -6.88 -4.84 -2.01
CA THR A 30 -6.05 -3.76 -1.49
C THR A 30 -6.48 -2.51 -2.25
N LEU A 31 -7.19 -1.60 -1.59
CA LEU A 31 -7.49 -0.30 -2.18
C LEU A 31 -6.16 0.39 -2.45
N ALA A 32 -5.84 0.55 -3.73
CA ALA A 32 -4.69 1.36 -4.13
C ALA A 32 -4.91 2.80 -3.64
N ALA A 33 -3.82 3.46 -3.22
CA ALA A 33 -3.91 4.85 -2.78
C ALA A 33 -4.36 5.75 -3.93
N ASP A 34 -5.32 6.64 -3.64
CA ASP A 34 -5.91 7.57 -4.60
C ASP A 34 -5.19 8.93 -4.55
N ALA A 35 -4.27 9.16 -5.48
CA ALA A 35 -3.53 10.42 -5.58
C ALA A 35 -4.44 11.63 -5.87
N ALA A 36 -5.56 11.44 -6.57
CA ALA A 36 -6.51 12.53 -6.81
C ALA A 36 -7.24 12.92 -5.53
N ASN A 37 -7.62 11.94 -4.70
CA ASN A 37 -8.13 12.21 -3.36
C ASN A 37 -7.06 12.86 -2.49
N GLY A 38 -5.82 12.37 -2.54
CA GLY A 38 -4.69 12.94 -1.82
C GLY A 38 -4.49 14.42 -2.14
N LYS A 39 -4.59 14.81 -3.43
CA LYS A 39 -4.58 16.23 -3.83
C LYS A 39 -5.70 17.03 -3.18
N ARG A 40 -6.94 16.51 -3.18
CA ARG A 40 -8.09 17.21 -2.57
C ARG A 40 -7.89 17.43 -1.06
N VAL A 41 -7.43 16.40 -0.36
CA VAL A 41 -7.14 16.46 1.07
C VAL A 41 -6.00 17.45 1.36
N ALA A 42 -4.93 17.41 0.56
CA ALA A 42 -3.79 18.32 0.68
C ALA A 42 -4.18 19.79 0.47
N VAL A 43 -4.98 20.09 -0.55
CA VAL A 43 -5.49 21.45 -0.79
C VAL A 43 -6.32 21.94 0.38
N ARG A 44 -7.14 21.07 0.96
CA ARG A 44 -8.01 21.44 2.09
C ARG A 44 -7.25 21.68 3.39
N TRP A 45 -6.25 20.87 3.71
CA TRP A 45 -5.63 20.86 5.03
C TRP A 45 -4.18 21.34 5.07
N CYS A 46 -3.45 21.25 3.97
CA CYS A 46 -2.03 21.52 3.94
C CYS A 46 -1.67 22.83 3.24
N ALA A 47 -2.52 23.32 2.33
CA ALA A 47 -2.21 24.45 1.46
C ALA A 47 -2.02 25.79 2.20
N ALA A 48 -2.53 25.91 3.43
CA ALA A 48 -2.28 27.10 4.24
C ALA A 48 -0.79 27.25 4.60
N CYS A 49 -0.09 26.14 4.81
CA CYS A 49 1.31 26.16 5.25
C CYS A 49 2.28 25.67 4.16
N HIS A 50 1.88 24.79 3.28
CA HIS A 50 2.69 24.24 2.21
C HIS A 50 2.22 24.72 0.83
N VAL A 51 3.15 24.87 -0.10
CA VAL A 51 2.81 24.91 -1.53
C VAL A 51 2.54 23.47 -1.95
N VAL A 52 1.27 23.14 -2.17
CA VAL A 52 0.82 21.76 -2.40
C VAL A 52 0.55 21.45 -3.88
N THR A 53 0.33 22.47 -4.72
CA THR A 53 0.11 22.31 -6.15
C THR A 53 1.06 23.20 -6.97
N PRO A 54 1.39 22.84 -8.22
CA PRO A 54 2.29 23.61 -9.06
C PRO A 54 1.79 25.03 -9.40
N ASP A 55 0.49 25.24 -9.38
CA ASP A 55 -0.16 26.55 -9.65
C ASP A 55 -0.29 27.42 -8.40
N GLN A 56 -0.09 26.88 -7.22
CA GLN A 56 -0.10 27.65 -5.97
C GLN A 56 1.15 28.54 -5.88
N ARG A 57 0.96 29.83 -5.72
CA ARG A 57 2.06 30.81 -5.76
C ARG A 57 2.84 30.93 -4.46
N HIS A 58 2.15 30.81 -3.33
CA HIS A 58 2.73 30.97 -1.98
C HIS A 58 1.89 30.25 -0.94
N ALA A 59 2.46 30.08 0.23
CA ALA A 59 1.81 29.62 1.45
C ALA A 59 2.14 30.58 2.59
N TYR A 60 1.40 30.55 3.69
CA TYR A 60 1.58 31.47 4.81
C TYR A 60 2.71 31.10 5.77
N ALA A 61 3.20 29.86 5.72
CA ALA A 61 4.26 29.37 6.57
C ALA A 61 5.50 29.01 5.76
N ASP A 62 6.67 29.06 6.41
CA ASP A 62 7.94 28.57 5.85
C ASP A 62 8.02 27.04 5.98
N ALA A 63 7.09 26.35 5.36
CA ALA A 63 7.06 24.90 5.29
C ALA A 63 7.52 24.42 3.90
N PRO A 64 8.22 23.29 3.80
CA PRO A 64 8.74 22.82 2.52
C PRO A 64 7.61 22.56 1.52
N PRO A 65 7.73 23.06 0.28
CA PRO A 65 6.80 22.71 -0.78
C PRO A 65 6.69 21.19 -0.99
N PHE A 66 5.53 20.69 -1.36
CA PHE A 66 5.34 19.25 -1.63
C PHE A 66 6.27 18.72 -2.71
N LYS A 67 6.54 19.52 -3.76
CA LYS A 67 7.55 19.20 -4.78
C LYS A 67 8.93 18.97 -4.15
N THR A 68 9.35 19.83 -3.23
CA THR A 68 10.63 19.68 -2.52
C THR A 68 10.67 18.41 -1.67
N ILE A 69 9.53 18.04 -1.05
CA ILE A 69 9.42 16.79 -0.29
C ILE A 69 9.55 15.60 -1.24
N ALA A 70 8.85 15.63 -2.37
CA ALA A 70 8.87 14.59 -3.39
C ALA A 70 10.28 14.34 -3.95
N ASP A 71 11.06 15.40 -4.15
CA ASP A 71 12.39 15.34 -4.78
C ASP A 71 13.50 14.85 -3.84
N ARG A 72 13.23 14.65 -2.56
CA ARG A 72 14.24 14.14 -1.61
C ARG A 72 14.75 12.76 -2.06
N SER A 73 16.04 12.54 -1.96
CA SER A 73 16.67 11.26 -2.32
C SER A 73 16.18 10.08 -1.46
N ASN A 74 15.80 10.36 -0.22
CA ASN A 74 15.26 9.38 0.73
C ASN A 74 13.71 9.38 0.78
N PHE A 75 13.03 9.95 -0.20
CA PHE A 75 11.57 9.95 -0.24
C PHE A 75 11.03 8.52 -0.26
N SER A 76 10.10 8.24 0.62
CA SER A 76 9.38 6.97 0.74
C SER A 76 7.94 7.26 1.10
N GLU A 77 6.99 6.69 0.35
CA GLU A 77 5.55 6.86 0.64
C GLU A 77 5.22 6.33 2.04
N SER A 78 5.72 5.15 2.41
CA SER A 78 5.48 4.56 3.72
C SER A 78 6.06 5.39 4.86
N GLY A 79 7.25 5.94 4.66
CA GLY A 79 7.88 6.87 5.62
C GLY A 79 7.06 8.14 5.79
N LEU A 80 6.55 8.69 4.69
CA LEU A 80 5.70 9.87 4.72
C LEU A 80 4.36 9.60 5.41
N VAL A 81 3.73 8.44 5.15
CA VAL A 81 2.51 8.02 5.85
C VAL A 81 2.74 7.94 7.36
N THR A 82 3.83 7.32 7.79
CA THR A 82 4.19 7.25 9.20
C THR A 82 4.36 8.64 9.80
N PHE A 83 5.02 9.55 9.10
CA PHE A 83 5.21 10.92 9.51
C PHE A 83 3.89 11.71 9.62
N LEU A 84 2.98 11.56 8.66
CA LEU A 84 1.68 12.23 8.65
C LEU A 84 0.75 11.77 9.77
N LEU A 85 0.86 10.50 10.17
CA LEU A 85 0.06 9.93 11.26
C LEU A 85 0.63 10.21 12.66
N ASN A 86 1.88 10.67 12.73
CA ASN A 86 2.54 11.03 13.99
C ASN A 86 2.85 12.53 13.96
N PRO A 87 1.96 13.37 14.50
CA PRO A 87 2.13 14.82 14.43
C PRO A 87 3.44 15.25 15.07
N HIS A 88 4.19 16.12 14.38
CA HIS A 88 5.39 16.73 14.91
C HIS A 88 5.11 18.17 15.40
N ALA A 89 6.01 18.70 16.22
CA ALA A 89 5.79 19.94 16.98
C ALA A 89 5.43 21.20 16.16
N LYS A 90 5.75 21.23 14.85
CA LYS A 90 5.50 22.38 13.97
C LYS A 90 4.29 22.20 13.04
N MET A 91 3.72 21.03 12.97
CA MET A 91 2.60 20.72 12.09
C MET A 91 1.38 20.33 12.94
N PRO A 92 0.21 20.98 12.77
CA PRO A 92 -0.96 20.62 13.54
C PRO A 92 -1.41 19.19 13.23
N ASN A 93 -2.03 18.55 14.23
CA ASN A 93 -2.65 17.25 14.01
C ASN A 93 -3.97 17.43 13.25
N MET A 94 -4.01 17.03 11.98
CA MET A 94 -5.21 17.04 11.16
C MET A 94 -6.11 15.82 11.37
N SER A 95 -5.76 14.92 12.29
CA SER A 95 -6.50 13.67 12.55
C SER A 95 -6.76 12.85 11.28
N LEU A 96 -5.76 12.77 10.42
CA LEU A 96 -5.82 12.02 9.17
C LEU A 96 -6.08 10.53 9.43
N THR A 97 -6.95 9.95 8.64
CA THR A 97 -7.05 8.50 8.54
C THR A 97 -5.83 7.92 7.82
N ARG A 98 -5.57 6.63 8.01
CA ARG A 98 -4.51 5.94 7.27
C ARG A 98 -4.72 5.99 5.76
N ILE A 99 -5.98 5.95 5.30
CA ILE A 99 -6.33 6.05 3.88
C ILE A 99 -5.93 7.43 3.35
N GLU A 100 -6.34 8.51 4.02
CA GLU A 100 -5.98 9.87 3.62
C GLU A 100 -4.47 10.10 3.63
N ALA A 101 -3.75 9.57 4.62
CA ALA A 101 -2.29 9.67 4.66
C ALA A 101 -1.62 8.93 3.49
N ASN A 102 -2.13 7.75 3.10
CA ASN A 102 -1.66 7.01 1.93
C ASN A 102 -1.96 7.80 0.63
N ASP A 103 -3.15 8.36 0.51
CA ASP A 103 -3.56 9.13 -0.66
C ASP A 103 -2.71 10.39 -0.82
N ILE A 104 -2.42 11.11 0.27
CA ILE A 104 -1.51 12.27 0.26
C ILE A 104 -0.10 11.85 -0.15
N ALA A 105 0.43 10.75 0.38
CA ALA A 105 1.75 10.27 0.03
C ALA A 105 1.84 9.88 -1.46
N ALA A 106 0.81 9.21 -1.99
CA ALA A 106 0.70 8.88 -3.40
C ALA A 106 0.63 10.15 -4.27
N TYR A 107 -0.13 11.17 -3.84
CA TYR A 107 -0.17 12.45 -4.54
C TYR A 107 1.20 13.13 -4.56
N ILE A 108 1.87 13.25 -3.41
CA ILE A 108 3.20 13.87 -3.32
C ILE A 108 4.19 13.16 -4.27
N ARG A 109 4.15 11.83 -4.35
CA ARG A 109 4.97 11.07 -5.31
C ARG A 109 4.76 11.52 -6.76
N THR A 110 3.56 11.90 -7.15
CA THR A 110 3.27 12.36 -8.53
C THR A 110 3.92 13.70 -8.86
N LEU A 111 4.44 14.41 -7.88
CA LEU A 111 5.08 15.73 -8.06
C LEU A 111 6.59 15.63 -8.36
N ARG A 112 7.14 14.42 -8.44
CA ARG A 112 8.56 14.19 -8.77
C ARG A 112 8.90 14.63 -10.19
#